data_6558617f4753cf46dc41cb3dfb68c071
#
_entry.id   6558617f4753cf46dc41cb3dfb68c071
#
_cell.length_a   1.000
_cell.length_b   1.000
_cell.length_c   1.000
_cell.angle_alpha   90.00
_cell.angle_beta   90.00
_cell.angle_gamma   90.00
#
_symmetry.space_group_name_H-M   'P 1'
#
loop_
_entity.id
_entity.type
_entity.pdbx_description
1 polymer ?
#
loop_
_entity_poly.entity_id
_entity_poly.type
_entity_poly.pdbx_seq_one_letter_code
_entity_poly.pdbx_strand_id
1 'polypeptide(L)'
;MRTIITLFFCLIAVISSANPIDNLLERIDKGASKKFKTELIQSPTDFFELSQEGNRIVIKGNTWVNIATGLNWYLKYHAGIHLTWNNMTANLPERLPQV
;
A
#
# COMPACT_ATOMS: atom_id res chain seq x y z
N MET A 1 -25.16 28.32 7.73
CA MET A 1 -25.48 26.95 7.30
C MET A 1 -24.60 26.44 6.21
N ARG A 2 -24.38 27.14 5.12
CA ARG A 2 -23.52 26.69 4.03
C ARG A 2 -22.07 26.44 4.48
N THR A 3 -21.54 27.27 5.35
CA THR A 3 -20.17 27.12 5.87
C THR A 3 -19.99 25.87 6.70
N ILE A 4 -21.00 25.48 7.48
CA ILE A 4 -20.97 24.30 8.32
C ILE A 4 -20.98 23.03 7.45
N ILE A 5 -21.76 23.01 6.38
CA ILE A 5 -21.84 21.91 5.44
C ILE A 5 -20.50 21.71 4.73
N THR A 6 -19.85 22.81 4.32
CA THR A 6 -18.55 22.75 3.67
C THR A 6 -17.47 22.18 4.59
N LEU A 7 -17.46 22.57 5.87
CA LEU A 7 -16.54 22.04 6.86
C LEU A 7 -16.74 20.54 7.09
N PHE A 8 -17.97 20.10 7.16
CA PHE A 8 -18.31 18.68 7.32
C PHE A 8 -17.81 17.86 6.13
N PHE A 9 -17.94 18.38 4.93
CA PHE A 9 -17.48 17.72 3.71
C PHE A 9 -15.96 17.57 3.69
N CYS A 10 -15.23 18.60 4.10
CA CYS A 10 -13.77 18.54 4.21
C CYS A 10 -13.32 17.53 5.25
N LEU A 11 -14.03 17.39 6.36
CA LEU A 11 -13.72 16.42 7.40
C LEU A 11 -13.86 14.98 6.89
N ILE A 12 -14.91 14.70 6.12
CA ILE A 12 -15.10 13.36 5.51
C ILE A 12 -13.96 13.06 4.53
N ALA A 13 -13.54 14.00 3.73
CA ALA A 13 -12.45 13.82 2.79
C ALA A 13 -11.13 13.48 3.50
N VAL A 14 -10.85 14.09 4.64
CA VAL A 14 -9.67 13.77 5.45
C VAL A 14 -9.74 12.35 6.00
N ILE A 15 -10.89 11.92 6.50
CA ILE A 15 -11.07 10.56 7.02
C ILE A 15 -10.90 9.50 5.91
N SER A 16 -11.39 9.78 4.71
CA SER A 16 -11.33 8.83 3.59
C SER A 16 -9.92 8.65 3.02
N SER A 17 -8.95 9.47 3.42
CA SER A 17 -7.55 9.34 2.95
C SER A 17 -6.73 8.32 3.73
N ALA A 18 -7.27 7.71 4.78
CA ALA A 18 -6.56 6.71 5.58
C ALA A 18 -6.27 5.46 4.75
N ASN A 19 -5.01 5.00 4.79
CA ASN A 19 -4.54 3.85 4.02
C ASN A 19 -3.88 2.83 4.95
N PRO A 20 -4.51 1.66 5.19
CA PRO A 20 -3.97 0.66 6.11
C PRO A 20 -2.68 0.03 5.63
N ILE A 21 -2.42 0.01 4.32
CA ILE A 21 -1.20 -0.56 3.78
C ILE A 21 -0.01 0.36 4.04
N ASP A 22 -0.18 1.67 4.00
CA ASP A 22 0.89 2.60 4.35
C ASP A 22 1.35 2.40 5.78
N ASN A 23 0.43 2.16 6.70
CA ASN A 23 0.76 1.86 8.09
C ASN A 23 1.54 0.55 8.22
N LEU A 24 1.14 -0.47 7.47
CA LEU A 24 1.85 -1.75 7.45
C LEU A 24 3.27 -1.57 6.91
N LEU A 25 3.43 -0.83 5.82
CA LEU A 25 4.74 -0.57 5.22
C LEU A 25 5.69 0.14 6.19
N GLU A 26 5.19 1.14 6.93
CA GLU A 26 6.00 1.86 7.91
C GLU A 26 6.42 0.99 9.09
N ARG A 27 5.66 -0.06 9.40
CA ARG A 27 6.05 -1.05 10.41
C ARG A 27 7.13 -1.99 9.90
N ILE A 28 7.12 -2.30 8.60
CA ILE A 28 8.13 -3.16 7.99
C ILE A 28 9.47 -2.44 7.95
N ASP A 29 9.48 -1.21 7.46
CA ASP A 29 10.67 -0.38 7.41
C ASP A 29 10.25 1.09 7.34
N LYS A 30 10.88 1.93 8.15
CA LYS A 30 10.57 3.35 8.20
C LYS A 30 10.81 3.99 6.84
N GLY A 31 9.82 4.73 6.34
CA GLY A 31 9.87 5.37 5.03
C GLY A 31 9.45 4.47 3.88
N ALA A 32 9.09 3.21 4.15
CA ALA A 32 8.72 2.27 3.09
C ALA A 32 7.47 2.68 2.33
N SER A 33 6.52 3.38 2.98
CA SER A 33 5.31 3.82 2.30
C SER A 33 5.57 4.75 1.13
N LYS A 34 6.71 5.42 1.09
CA LYS A 34 7.10 6.30 -0.01
C LYS A 34 7.59 5.53 -1.23
N LYS A 35 7.96 4.26 -1.06
CA LYS A 35 8.48 3.39 -2.13
C LYS A 35 7.40 2.61 -2.84
N PHE A 36 6.17 2.63 -2.31
CA PHE A 36 5.04 1.88 -2.82
C PHE A 36 3.85 2.82 -3.06
N LYS A 37 3.06 2.47 -4.05
CA LYS A 37 1.78 3.11 -4.31
C LYS A 37 0.72 2.02 -4.37
N THR A 38 -0.40 2.23 -3.68
CA THR A 38 -1.49 1.27 -3.66
C THR A 38 -2.74 1.88 -4.26
N GLU A 39 -3.50 1.09 -5.00
CA GLU A 39 -4.74 1.51 -5.61
C GLU A 39 -5.82 0.46 -5.40
N LEU A 40 -6.94 0.88 -4.81
CA LEU A 40 -8.15 0.06 -4.75
C LEU A 40 -8.92 0.22 -6.06
N ILE A 41 -9.15 -0.90 -6.73
CA ILE A 41 -9.90 -0.93 -7.99
C ILE A 41 -11.08 -1.86 -7.81
N GLN A 42 -12.28 -1.34 -8.02
CA GLN A 42 -13.48 -2.12 -7.90
C GLN A 42 -13.53 -3.21 -8.98
N SER A 43 -13.75 -4.45 -8.55
CA SER A 43 -13.80 -5.59 -9.45
C SER A 43 -14.70 -6.68 -8.84
N PRO A 44 -15.47 -7.41 -9.67
CA PRO A 44 -16.25 -8.54 -9.20
C PRO A 44 -15.39 -9.77 -8.88
N THR A 45 -14.14 -9.79 -9.32
CA THR A 45 -13.21 -10.90 -9.13
C THR A 45 -12.05 -10.43 -8.25
N ASP A 46 -11.66 -11.27 -7.29
CA ASP A 46 -10.49 -11.00 -6.46
C ASP A 46 -9.22 -11.00 -7.31
N PHE A 47 -8.42 -9.96 -7.13
CA PHE A 47 -7.14 -9.86 -7.85
C PHE A 47 -6.17 -8.96 -7.12
N PHE A 48 -4.89 -9.12 -7.44
CA PHE A 48 -3.88 -8.07 -7.24
C PHE A 48 -3.02 -7.98 -8.51
N GLU A 49 -2.45 -6.82 -8.71
CA GLU A 49 -1.59 -6.55 -9.87
C GLU A 49 -0.38 -5.74 -9.41
N LEU A 50 0.80 -6.16 -9.85
CA LEU A 50 2.05 -5.48 -9.57
C LEU A 50 2.52 -4.76 -10.82
N SER A 51 2.91 -3.51 -10.68
CA SER A 51 3.49 -2.73 -11.75
C SER A 51 4.49 -1.73 -11.19
N GLN A 52 5.09 -0.94 -12.03
CA GLN A 52 6.09 0.02 -11.62
C GLN A 52 5.82 1.38 -12.25
N GLU A 53 5.97 2.42 -11.44
CA GLU A 53 5.80 3.80 -11.86
C GLU A 53 6.99 4.60 -11.33
N GLY A 54 7.94 4.87 -12.21
CA GLY A 54 9.21 5.49 -11.82
C GLY A 54 9.97 4.61 -10.83
N ASN A 55 10.25 5.14 -9.66
CA ASN A 55 10.97 4.42 -8.60
C ASN A 55 10.04 3.75 -7.59
N ARG A 56 8.73 3.76 -7.85
CA ARG A 56 7.73 3.21 -6.95
C ARG A 56 7.15 1.93 -7.50
N ILE A 57 6.93 0.97 -6.63
CA ILE A 57 6.18 -0.25 -6.94
C ILE A 57 4.70 0.04 -6.72
N VAL A 58 3.88 -0.26 -7.72
CA VAL A 58 2.44 -0.04 -7.67
C VAL A 58 1.75 -1.36 -7.45
N ILE A 59 0.90 -1.42 -6.44
CA ILE A 59 0.11 -2.61 -6.10
C ILE A 59 -1.36 -2.23 -6.21
N LYS A 60 -2.06 -2.88 -7.13
CA LYS A 60 -3.49 -2.71 -7.34
C LYS A 60 -4.21 -3.94 -6.86
N GLY A 61 -5.39 -3.76 -6.30
CA GLY A 61 -6.23 -4.86 -5.88
C GLY A 61 -7.64 -4.38 -5.61
N ASN A 62 -8.59 -5.30 -5.49
CA ASN A 62 -9.97 -4.96 -5.24
C ASN A 62 -10.31 -4.88 -3.75
N THR A 63 -9.43 -5.37 -2.89
CA THR A 63 -9.54 -5.24 -1.43
C THR A 63 -8.17 -4.92 -0.84
N TRP A 64 -8.17 -4.39 0.39
CA TRP A 64 -6.90 -4.17 1.09
C TRP A 64 -6.18 -5.47 1.38
N VAL A 65 -6.91 -6.57 1.61
CA VAL A 65 -6.31 -7.90 1.81
C VAL A 65 -5.58 -8.35 0.56
N ASN A 66 -6.16 -8.16 -0.61
CA ASN A 66 -5.52 -8.52 -1.88
C ASN A 66 -4.30 -7.65 -2.17
N ILE A 67 -4.35 -6.37 -1.83
CA ILE A 67 -3.19 -5.48 -1.93
C ILE A 67 -2.07 -5.95 -0.99
N ALA A 68 -2.41 -6.33 0.24
CA ALA A 68 -1.43 -6.87 1.19
C ALA A 68 -0.82 -8.18 0.68
N THR A 69 -1.62 -9.03 0.05
CA THR A 69 -1.14 -10.25 -0.59
C THR A 69 -0.16 -9.93 -1.72
N GLY A 70 -0.48 -8.93 -2.54
CA GLY A 70 0.41 -8.46 -3.60
C GLY A 70 1.72 -7.91 -3.07
N LEU A 71 1.67 -7.16 -1.97
CA LEU A 71 2.87 -6.66 -1.30
C LEU A 71 3.75 -7.81 -0.84
N ASN A 72 3.17 -8.80 -0.16
CA ASN A 72 3.91 -9.97 0.31
C ASN A 72 4.52 -10.76 -0.86
N TRP A 73 3.78 -10.91 -1.94
CA TRP A 73 4.25 -11.55 -3.17
C TRP A 73 5.47 -10.82 -3.73
N TYR A 74 5.39 -9.49 -3.84
CA TYR A 74 6.49 -8.68 -4.34
C TYR A 74 7.73 -8.85 -3.46
N LEU A 75 7.58 -8.70 -2.16
CA LEU A 75 8.71 -8.82 -1.23
C LEU A 75 9.36 -10.19 -1.30
N LYS A 76 8.56 -11.24 -1.39
CA LYS A 76 9.06 -12.61 -1.42
C LYS A 76 9.74 -12.97 -2.74
N TYR A 77 9.12 -12.64 -3.86
CA TYR A 77 9.56 -13.14 -5.17
C TYR A 77 10.41 -12.15 -5.97
N HIS A 78 10.30 -10.86 -5.71
CA HIS A 78 11.07 -9.84 -6.41
C HIS A 78 12.19 -9.27 -5.56
N ALA A 79 11.94 -9.03 -4.29
CA ALA A 79 12.93 -8.45 -3.38
C ALA A 79 13.66 -9.47 -2.52
N GLY A 80 13.21 -10.72 -2.49
CA GLY A 80 13.84 -11.77 -1.70
C GLY A 80 13.67 -11.63 -0.19
N ILE A 81 12.61 -10.94 0.23
CA ILE A 81 12.35 -10.65 1.64
C ILE A 81 11.18 -11.50 2.13
N HIS A 82 11.43 -12.29 3.18
CA HIS A 82 10.41 -13.14 3.79
C HIS A 82 9.98 -12.56 5.12
N LEU A 83 8.71 -12.17 5.20
CA LEU A 83 8.10 -11.70 6.44
C LEU A 83 7.34 -12.84 7.10
N THR A 84 7.55 -13.00 8.40
CA THR A 84 6.79 -13.96 9.21
C THR A 84 6.12 -13.17 10.34
N TRP A 85 5.13 -13.76 11.00
CA TRP A 85 4.50 -13.11 12.13
C TRP A 85 5.45 -12.86 13.32
N ASN A 86 6.58 -13.58 13.42
CA ASN A 86 7.59 -13.36 14.44
C ASN A 86 8.58 -12.27 14.04
N ASN A 87 8.64 -11.94 12.75
CA ASN A 87 9.56 -10.94 12.23
C ASN A 87 8.89 -10.20 11.06
N MET A 88 8.22 -9.11 11.40
CA MET A 88 7.53 -8.26 10.44
C MET A 88 8.34 -7.03 10.03
N THR A 89 9.65 -7.05 10.31
CA THR A 89 10.54 -5.95 9.92
C THR A 89 11.57 -6.42 8.91
N ALA A 90 11.97 -5.52 8.04
CA ALA A 90 12.99 -5.78 7.02
C ALA A 90 13.70 -4.48 6.68
N ASN A 91 14.94 -4.58 6.24
CA ASN A 91 15.68 -3.46 5.69
C ASN A 91 15.48 -3.46 4.19
N LEU A 92 14.63 -2.57 3.70
CA LEU A 92 14.40 -2.45 2.26
C LEU A 92 15.57 -1.72 1.60
N PRO A 93 16.00 -2.16 0.41
CA PRO A 93 17.00 -1.43 -0.34
C PRO A 93 16.49 -0.04 -0.72
N GLU A 94 17.40 0.92 -0.84
CA GLU A 94 17.03 2.26 -1.23
C GLU A 94 16.29 2.28 -2.57
N ARG A 95 16.74 1.44 -3.50
CA ARG A 95 16.09 1.24 -4.78
C ARG A 95 15.54 -0.18 -4.86
N LEU A 96 14.23 -0.30 -4.90
CA LEU A 96 13.57 -1.60 -4.95
C LEU A 96 13.76 -2.28 -6.31
N PRO A 97 13.89 -3.63 -6.34
CA PRO A 97 13.93 -4.36 -7.59
C PRO A 97 12.70 -4.13 -8.44
N GLN A 98 12.89 -4.13 -9.75
CA GLN A 98 11.79 -3.96 -10.69
C GLN A 98 10.88 -5.18 -10.71
N VAL A 99 9.64 -4.92 -11.01
CA VAL A 99 8.64 -5.97 -11.17
C VAL A 99 8.89 -6.78 -12.43
#